data_56b1d4ffadda0bb60f3ff4519d1091a2
#
_entry.id   56b1d4ffadda0bb60f3ff4519d1091a2
#
_cell.length_a   1.000
_cell.length_b   1.000
_cell.length_c   1.000
_cell.angle_alpha   90.00
_cell.angle_beta   90.00
_cell.angle_gamma   90.00
#
_symmetry.space_group_name_H-M   'P 1'
#
loop_
_entity.id
_entity.type
_entity.pdbx_description
1 polymer ?
#
loop_
_entity_poly.entity_id
_entity_poly.type
_entity_poly.pdbx_seq_one_letter_code
_entity_poly.pdbx_strand_id
1 'polypeptide(L)' 'MYSEDPAEVQRFLDEVEAGVLYVNRRAGATTGAWPGVQAFGGWKGSGSTGKAGLSMYYVAQFMREQSHTVVD' A
#
# COMPACT_ATOMS: atom_id res chain seq x y z
N MET A 1 -0.16 -13.59 7.85
CA MET A 1 0.34 -14.96 8.06
C MET A 1 1.17 -15.05 9.33
N TYR A 2 1.29 -16.24 9.87
CA TYR A 2 2.13 -16.54 11.03
C TYR A 2 3.09 -17.67 10.67
N SER A 3 4.38 -17.43 10.74
CA SER A 3 5.41 -18.41 10.43
C SER A 3 6.74 -18.05 11.07
N GLU A 4 7.52 -19.05 11.45
CA GLU A 4 8.89 -18.88 11.92
C GLU A 4 9.92 -19.24 10.84
N ASP A 5 9.47 -19.71 9.68
CA ASP A 5 10.34 -20.08 8.57
C ASP A 5 10.54 -18.86 7.63
N PRO A 6 11.77 -18.32 7.55
CA PRO A 6 12.04 -17.17 6.69
C PRO A 6 11.76 -17.42 5.21
N ALA A 7 11.96 -18.63 4.72
CA ALA A 7 11.71 -18.96 3.32
C ALA A 7 10.22 -18.94 3.01
N GLU A 8 9.39 -19.44 3.93
CA GLU A 8 7.94 -19.38 3.80
C GLU A 8 7.41 -17.95 3.85
N VAL A 9 7.95 -17.13 4.74
CA VAL A 9 7.61 -15.70 4.84
C VAL A 9 7.96 -14.98 3.53
N GLN A 10 9.13 -15.21 2.98
CA GLN A 10 9.55 -14.57 1.74
C GLN A 10 8.65 -14.98 0.57
N ARG A 11 8.30 -16.25 0.48
CA ARG A 11 7.39 -16.75 -0.53
C ARG A 11 6.01 -16.11 -0.43
N PHE A 12 5.50 -15.95 0.79
CA PHE A 12 4.23 -15.27 1.03
C PHE A 12 4.26 -13.83 0.52
N LEU A 13 5.32 -13.09 0.86
CA LEU A 13 5.46 -11.68 0.44
C LEU A 13 5.61 -11.53 -1.07
N ASP A 14 6.25 -12.51 -1.72
CA ASP A 14 6.48 -12.47 -3.17
C ASP A 14 5.25 -12.88 -3.99
N GLU A 15 4.44 -13.79 -3.49
CA GLU A 15 3.38 -14.43 -4.28
C GLU A 15 1.96 -13.96 -3.98
N VAL A 16 1.70 -13.41 -2.80
CA VAL A 16 0.34 -12.99 -2.45
C VAL A 16 -0.04 -11.68 -3.12
N GLU A 17 -1.15 -11.69 -3.82
CA GLU A 17 -1.65 -10.55 -4.60
C GLU A 17 -2.67 -9.74 -3.79
N ALA A 18 -2.17 -9.01 -2.80
CA ALA A 18 -2.98 -8.13 -1.96
C ALA A 18 -2.20 -6.85 -1.65
N GLY A 19 -2.89 -5.76 -1.39
CA GLY A 19 -2.26 -4.47 -1.17
C GLY A 19 -1.66 -4.29 0.22
N VAL A 20 -2.17 -5.01 1.20
CA VAL A 20 -1.68 -4.97 2.58
C VAL A 20 -1.43 -6.38 3.07
N LEU A 21 -0.21 -6.62 3.51
CA LEU A 21 0.20 -7.93 4.03
C LEU A 21 0.83 -7.73 5.39
N TYR A 22 0.57 -8.66 6.31
CA TYR A 22 1.36 -8.71 7.53
C TYR A 22 1.88 -10.09 7.84
N VAL A 23 3.04 -10.08 8.49
CA VAL A 23 3.70 -11.29 8.96
C VAL A 23 3.86 -11.20 10.46
N ASN A 24 3.43 -12.24 11.18
CA ASN A 24 3.60 -12.40 12.62
C ASN A 24 3.06 -11.24 13.48
N ARG A 25 2.12 -10.49 12.95
CA ARG A 25 1.50 -9.40 13.68
C ARG A 25 0.48 -9.95 14.67
N ARG A 26 0.60 -9.56 15.93
CA ARG A 26 -0.37 -9.90 16.95
C ARG A 26 -1.63 -9.05 16.78
N ALA A 27 -2.67 -9.42 17.49
CA ALA A 27 -3.97 -8.79 17.42
C ALA A 27 -3.94 -7.25 17.50
N GLY A 28 -4.95 -6.60 17.02
CA GLY A 28 -5.24 -5.23 17.37
C GLY A 28 -5.48 -4.26 16.25
N ALA A 29 -4.85 -4.31 15.11
CA ALA A 29 -5.15 -3.33 14.07
C ALA A 29 -6.09 -3.90 13.01
N THR A 30 -7.09 -3.13 12.66
CA THR A 30 -8.10 -3.54 11.69
C THR A 30 -7.71 -3.20 10.26
N THR A 31 -6.94 -2.13 10.06
CA THR A 31 -6.58 -1.67 8.71
C THR A 31 -5.32 -2.30 8.16
N GLY A 32 -4.41 -2.72 9.03
CA GLY A 32 -3.14 -3.29 8.61
C GLY A 32 -2.11 -2.31 8.07
N ALA A 33 -2.46 -1.03 7.97
CA ALA A 33 -1.55 -0.01 7.46
C ALA A 33 -1.56 1.22 8.38
N TRP A 34 -0.40 1.83 8.57
CA TRP A 34 -0.26 3.04 9.37
C TRP A 34 -0.59 4.27 8.53
N PRO A 35 -1.57 5.09 8.94
CA PRO A 35 -1.90 6.33 8.23
C PRO A 35 -0.68 7.24 8.08
N GLY A 36 -0.52 7.83 6.88
CA GLY A 36 0.60 8.72 6.57
C GLY A 36 1.94 8.03 6.30
N VAL A 37 2.06 6.75 6.63
CA VAL A 37 3.29 5.98 6.45
C VAL A 37 3.16 4.93 5.36
N GLN A 38 2.03 4.24 5.34
CA GLN A 38 1.78 3.14 4.42
C GLN A 38 0.50 3.39 3.62
N ALA A 39 0.49 3.00 2.37
CA ALA A 39 -0.72 3.03 1.57
C ALA A 39 -1.69 1.94 2.03
N PHE A 40 -2.97 2.27 2.01
CA PHE A 40 -4.05 1.31 2.22
C PHE A 40 -4.80 1.16 0.91
N GLY A 41 -4.39 0.22 0.12
CA GLY A 41 -4.97 -0.05 -1.19
C GLY A 41 -5.00 -1.53 -1.47
N GLY A 42 -5.44 -1.89 -2.65
CA GLY A 42 -5.54 -3.27 -3.06
C GLY A 42 -5.08 -3.47 -4.49
N TRP A 43 -5.00 -4.71 -4.86
CA TRP A 43 -4.65 -5.14 -6.21
C TRP A 43 -5.90 -5.59 -6.96
N LYS A 44 -5.72 -5.92 -8.23
CA LYS A 44 -6.78 -6.40 -9.10
C LYS A 44 -7.93 -5.39 -9.20
N GLY A 45 -9.14 -5.76 -8.91
CA GLY A 45 -10.30 -4.89 -8.97
C GLY A 45 -10.56 -4.02 -7.75
N SER A 46 -9.61 -3.92 -6.82
CA SER A 46 -9.78 -3.18 -5.57
C SER A 46 -9.53 -1.68 -5.68
N GLY A 47 -9.23 -1.19 -6.87
CA GLY A 47 -8.98 0.23 -7.12
C GLY A 47 -8.11 0.40 -8.36
N SER A 48 -7.95 1.64 -8.82
CA SER A 48 -7.24 1.92 -10.07
C SER A 48 -5.75 2.16 -9.92
N THR A 49 -5.27 2.53 -8.73
CA THR A 49 -3.88 2.92 -8.54
C THR A 49 -3.10 2.06 -7.56
N GLY A 50 -3.77 1.29 -6.72
CA GLY A 50 -3.16 0.56 -5.61
C GLY A 50 -2.74 1.46 -4.44
N LYS A 51 -3.04 2.76 -4.50
CA LYS A 51 -2.60 3.75 -3.52
C LYS A 51 -3.76 4.47 -2.83
N ALA A 52 -4.88 3.79 -2.69
CA ALA A 52 -6.20 4.37 -2.43
C ALA A 52 -6.29 5.28 -1.20
N GLY A 53 -5.58 5.01 -0.12
CA GLY A 53 -5.74 5.83 1.06
C GLY A 53 -4.57 5.82 2.02
N LEU A 54 -4.64 6.66 3.03
CA LEU A 54 -3.80 6.70 4.22
C LEU A 54 -2.32 7.02 4.00
N SER A 55 -1.90 7.37 2.78
CA SER A 55 -0.50 7.68 2.50
C SER A 55 -0.34 9.04 1.82
N MET A 56 0.92 9.40 1.54
CA MET A 56 1.26 10.63 0.82
C MET A 56 0.62 10.72 -0.57
N TYR A 57 0.19 9.60 -1.13
CA TYR A 57 -0.43 9.55 -2.45
C TYR A 57 -1.93 9.85 -2.45
N TYR A 58 -2.55 9.96 -1.28
CA TYR A 58 -4.01 10.05 -1.17
C TYR A 58 -4.59 11.23 -1.96
N VAL A 59 -4.05 12.40 -1.76
CA VAL A 59 -4.53 13.60 -2.46
C VAL A 59 -4.04 13.62 -3.90
N ALA A 60 -2.77 13.31 -4.12
CA ALA A 60 -2.12 13.41 -5.43
C ALA A 60 -2.78 12.52 -6.49
N GLN A 61 -3.33 11.37 -6.13
CA GLN A 61 -3.99 10.47 -7.09
C GLN A 61 -5.25 11.08 -7.73
N PHE A 62 -5.84 12.10 -7.13
CA PHE A 62 -6.99 12.81 -7.67
C PHE A 62 -6.62 14.07 -8.44
N MET A 63 -5.33 14.35 -8.57
CA MET A 63 -4.81 15.55 -9.21
C MET A 63 -4.17 15.21 -10.56
N ARG A 64 -4.01 16.23 -11.39
CA ARG A 64 -3.28 16.14 -12.64
C ARG A 64 -2.05 17.02 -12.57
N GLU A 65 -0.94 16.47 -13.01
CA GLU A 65 0.28 17.25 -13.11
C GLU A 65 0.19 18.25 -14.26
N GLN A 66 0.65 19.47 -14.01
CA GLN A 66 0.70 20.51 -15.02
C GLN A 66 2.03 21.28 -14.89
N SER A 67 2.74 21.40 -15.99
CA SER A 67 4.01 22.13 -16.02
C SER A 67 3.79 23.55 -16.56
N HIS A 68 4.37 24.53 -15.88
CA HIS A 68 4.33 25.92 -16.32
C HIS A 68 5.76 26.43 -16.50
N THR A 69 5.98 27.17 -17.57
CA THR A 69 7.22 27.93 -17.80
C THR A 69 6.83 29.35 -18.12
N VAL A 70 7.31 30.30 -17.33
CA VAL A 70 7.06 31.72 -17.55
C VAL A 70 8.40 32.43 -17.69
N VAL A 71 8.55 33.16 -18.80
CA VAL A 71 9.78 33.93 -19.10
C VAL A 71 9.42 35.40 -19.15
N ASP A 72 10.15 36.21 -18.42
CA ASP A 72 9.98 37.67 -18.41
C ASP A 72 10.57 38.34 -19.66
#